data_4a168677733a1be7f7041a0ccf2d3b66
#
_entry.id   4a168677733a1be7f7041a0ccf2d3b66
#
_cell.length_a   1.000
_cell.length_b   1.000
_cell.length_c   1.000
_cell.angle_alpha   90.00
_cell.angle_beta   90.00
_cell.angle_gamma   90.00
#
_symmetry.space_group_name_H-M   'P 1'
#
loop_
_entity.id
_entity.type
_entity.pdbx_description
1 polymer ?
#
loop_
_entity_poly.entity_id
_entity_poly.type
_entity_poly.pdbx_seq_one_letter_code
_entity_poly.pdbx_strand_id
1 'polypeptide(L)'
;MSFEVLAASAGTDATMNRQQFAELLSQHMRRIRASAADVAAEIGMSREAVNNWRNGDSIPGRRHRDRVLACARYLRLSEQETNVLLRAAGFEPEFPGDTERQEPDQAQSEPARSEVLAVFEQLQRLKPYPILMLLCPAHLGQPPERHAILVEAGRRFGRDRVLHLQPPYSLSPDTDRYFAALAAHCGLDGVNSDLEFETALSRRLREPAPLFCLVSRFEQAPPQHRDTLAGILRSLSEMHSGKLFLLICGGEGLASLKFEGGDLSLLNIAQTSRWPEPEAASLVGTLSAPGLDASACKTALAVSGAHPLLLAEAMRLLHEENDLSPSTLAARLEESDLLWTSFLPWLKHADGRQRLTALLNKDALGPVRPWLQDPDLRALYWSNLIVEQRTEAHTRVLVWRADLVRALGRRALHEANALTESGETPS
;
A
#
# COMPACT_ATOMS: atom_id res chain seq x y z
N MET A 1 -15.96 51.10 -6.85
CA MET A 1 -15.61 50.14 -7.94
C MET A 1 -14.97 48.87 -7.34
N SER A 2 -15.69 48.00 -6.67
CA SER A 2 -15.06 46.78 -6.11
C SER A 2 -16.01 45.61 -5.86
N PHE A 3 -17.29 45.70 -6.13
CA PHE A 3 -18.22 44.59 -5.90
C PHE A 3 -18.61 43.79 -7.17
N GLU A 4 -18.47 44.35 -8.35
CA GLU A 4 -18.81 43.68 -9.61
C GLU A 4 -17.71 42.74 -10.14
N VAL A 5 -16.45 42.94 -9.77
CA VAL A 5 -15.32 42.11 -10.23
C VAL A 5 -15.24 40.79 -9.48
N LEU A 6 -15.69 40.73 -8.22
CA LEU A 6 -15.73 39.49 -7.42
C LEU A 6 -16.88 38.54 -7.80
N ALA A 7 -17.98 39.06 -8.33
CA ALA A 7 -19.10 38.24 -8.79
C ALA A 7 -18.82 37.55 -10.14
N ALA A 8 -18.00 38.15 -11.00
CA ALA A 8 -17.67 37.60 -12.31
C ALA A 8 -16.66 36.46 -12.23
N SER A 9 -15.74 36.45 -11.24
CA SER A 9 -14.76 35.36 -11.04
C SER A 9 -15.40 34.11 -10.42
N ALA A 10 -16.35 34.27 -9.52
CA ALA A 10 -17.07 33.14 -8.91
C ALA A 10 -18.00 32.40 -9.90
N GLY A 11 -18.52 33.10 -10.88
CA GLY A 11 -19.38 32.54 -11.94
C GLY A 11 -18.60 31.67 -12.95
N THR A 12 -17.38 32.09 -13.30
CA THR A 12 -16.50 31.37 -14.23
C THR A 12 -15.95 30.07 -13.63
N ASP A 13 -15.55 30.06 -12.35
CA ASP A 13 -15.04 28.87 -11.66
C ASP A 13 -16.13 27.80 -11.48
N ALA A 14 -17.36 28.21 -11.16
CA ALA A 14 -18.48 27.27 -11.00
C ALA A 14 -18.90 26.62 -12.32
N THR A 15 -18.75 27.31 -13.43
CA THR A 15 -19.08 26.78 -14.77
C THR A 15 -17.98 25.85 -15.28
N MET A 16 -16.71 26.18 -15.04
CA MET A 16 -15.58 25.30 -15.36
C MET A 16 -15.65 23.98 -14.60
N ASN A 17 -15.96 24.00 -13.30
CA ASN A 17 -16.09 22.79 -12.49
C ASN A 17 -17.23 21.87 -12.96
N ARG A 18 -18.37 22.42 -13.41
CA ARG A 18 -19.48 21.64 -13.94
C ARG A 18 -19.10 20.89 -15.22
N GLN A 19 -18.44 21.57 -16.12
CA GLN A 19 -18.03 21.00 -17.40
C GLN A 19 -16.98 19.91 -17.21
N GLN A 20 -16.00 20.16 -16.35
CA GLN A 20 -14.97 19.19 -16.00
C GLN A 20 -15.56 17.92 -15.37
N PHE A 21 -16.51 18.06 -14.44
CA PHE A 21 -17.18 16.91 -13.82
C PHE A 21 -17.98 16.11 -14.86
N ALA A 22 -18.71 16.77 -15.75
CA ALA A 22 -19.50 16.14 -16.80
C ALA A 22 -18.62 15.37 -17.80
N GLU A 23 -17.49 15.92 -18.20
CA GLU A 23 -16.52 15.31 -19.09
C GLU A 23 -15.90 14.05 -18.46
N LEU A 24 -15.44 14.14 -17.21
CA LEU A 24 -14.88 13.00 -16.46
C LEU A 24 -15.91 11.89 -16.31
N LEU A 25 -17.12 12.21 -15.89
CA LEU A 25 -18.20 11.23 -15.72
C LEU A 25 -18.51 10.56 -17.06
N SER A 26 -18.64 11.34 -18.14
CA SER A 26 -18.92 10.80 -19.47
C SER A 26 -17.80 9.93 -20.02
N GLN A 27 -16.54 10.27 -19.75
CA GLN A 27 -15.37 9.51 -20.13
C GLN A 27 -15.37 8.14 -19.42
N HIS A 28 -15.55 8.13 -18.10
CA HIS A 28 -15.55 6.91 -17.30
C HIS A 28 -16.75 6.00 -17.62
N MET A 29 -17.94 6.56 -17.84
CA MET A 29 -19.10 5.80 -18.32
C MET A 29 -18.85 5.13 -19.67
N ARG A 30 -18.24 5.85 -20.62
CA ARG A 30 -17.88 5.30 -21.93
C ARG A 30 -16.86 4.18 -21.82
N ARG A 31 -15.87 4.29 -20.91
CA ARG A 31 -14.83 3.28 -20.69
C ARG A 31 -15.41 1.91 -20.36
N ILE A 32 -16.46 1.85 -19.53
CA ILE A 32 -17.11 0.58 -19.15
C ILE A 32 -18.43 0.33 -19.89
N ARG A 33 -18.79 1.16 -20.87
CA ARG A 33 -20.05 1.12 -21.61
C ARG A 33 -21.30 1.19 -20.73
N ALA A 34 -21.22 1.89 -19.59
CA ALA A 34 -22.35 2.07 -18.70
C ALA A 34 -23.33 3.12 -19.27
N SER A 35 -24.61 2.81 -19.21
CA SER A 35 -25.67 3.78 -19.52
C SER A 35 -26.01 4.63 -18.28
N ALA A 36 -26.65 5.78 -18.51
CA ALA A 36 -27.14 6.61 -17.39
C ALA A 36 -28.20 5.88 -16.54
N ALA A 37 -28.91 4.90 -17.11
CA ALA A 37 -29.86 4.08 -16.39
C ALA A 37 -29.14 3.10 -15.42
N ASP A 38 -28.05 2.49 -15.86
CA ASP A 38 -27.27 1.55 -15.06
C ASP A 38 -26.63 2.26 -13.85
N VAL A 39 -26.00 3.42 -14.11
CA VAL A 39 -25.43 4.24 -13.05
C VAL A 39 -26.51 4.70 -12.07
N ALA A 40 -27.65 5.17 -12.56
CA ALA A 40 -28.76 5.65 -11.75
C ALA A 40 -29.31 4.54 -10.81
N ALA A 41 -29.47 3.33 -11.33
CA ALA A 41 -29.91 2.16 -10.56
C ALA A 41 -28.93 1.84 -9.42
N GLU A 42 -27.63 1.85 -9.71
CA GLU A 42 -26.58 1.54 -8.74
C GLU A 42 -26.48 2.57 -7.62
N ILE A 43 -26.56 3.86 -7.95
CA ILE A 43 -26.40 4.93 -6.96
C ILE A 43 -27.73 5.37 -6.31
N GLY A 44 -28.87 4.73 -6.66
CA GLY A 44 -30.19 5.03 -6.13
C GLY A 44 -30.67 6.45 -6.49
N MET A 45 -30.46 6.87 -7.75
CA MET A 45 -30.93 8.14 -8.28
C MET A 45 -31.80 7.98 -9.52
N SER A 46 -32.45 9.04 -9.98
CA SER A 46 -33.18 9.01 -11.24
C SER A 46 -32.21 9.07 -12.43
N ARG A 47 -32.57 8.42 -13.53
CA ARG A 47 -31.83 8.49 -14.81
C ARG A 47 -31.65 9.94 -15.28
N GLU A 48 -32.66 10.78 -15.06
CA GLU A 48 -32.62 12.19 -15.42
C GLU A 48 -31.55 12.97 -14.64
N ALA A 49 -31.42 12.70 -13.34
CA ALA A 49 -30.39 13.31 -12.52
C ALA A 49 -28.98 12.95 -12.98
N VAL A 50 -28.74 11.68 -13.35
CA VAL A 50 -27.44 11.24 -13.90
C VAL A 50 -27.21 11.85 -15.29
N ASN A 51 -28.23 12.00 -16.13
CA ASN A 51 -28.11 12.70 -17.40
C ASN A 51 -27.74 14.18 -17.21
N ASN A 52 -28.37 14.87 -16.27
CA ASN A 52 -28.04 16.27 -15.95
C ASN A 52 -26.59 16.41 -15.48
N TRP A 53 -26.08 15.45 -14.69
CA TRP A 53 -24.68 15.41 -14.31
C TRP A 53 -23.76 15.20 -15.51
N ARG A 54 -24.11 14.26 -16.38
CA ARG A 54 -23.33 13.91 -17.58
C ARG A 54 -23.30 15.02 -18.62
N ASN A 55 -24.37 15.79 -18.74
CA ASN A 55 -24.48 16.87 -19.70
C ASN A 55 -23.91 18.21 -19.16
N GLY A 56 -23.56 18.29 -17.86
CA GLY A 56 -23.11 19.52 -17.23
C GLY A 56 -24.24 20.48 -16.83
N ASP A 57 -25.50 20.03 -16.93
CA ASP A 57 -26.67 20.85 -16.55
C ASP A 57 -26.72 21.09 -15.04
N SER A 58 -26.19 20.13 -14.25
CA SER A 58 -26.08 20.22 -12.80
C SER A 58 -24.84 19.52 -12.28
N ILE A 59 -24.41 19.88 -11.06
CA ILE A 59 -23.33 19.23 -10.30
C ILE A 59 -23.92 18.58 -9.04
N PRO A 60 -23.35 17.46 -8.54
CA PRO A 60 -23.80 16.85 -7.30
C PRO A 60 -23.76 17.84 -6.13
N GLY A 61 -24.89 18.06 -5.47
CA GLY A 61 -24.95 18.89 -4.26
C GLY A 61 -24.29 18.22 -3.05
N ARG A 62 -23.95 18.98 -2.00
CA ARG A 62 -23.19 18.50 -0.81
C ARG A 62 -23.70 17.19 -0.19
N ARG A 63 -25.01 16.96 -0.20
CA ARG A 63 -25.64 15.73 0.31
C ARG A 63 -25.46 14.48 -0.58
N HIS A 64 -24.89 14.64 -1.76
CA HIS A 64 -24.73 13.56 -2.74
C HIS A 64 -23.30 13.02 -2.82
N ARG A 65 -22.42 13.37 -1.88
CA ARG A 65 -21.05 12.89 -1.84
C ARG A 65 -20.97 11.35 -1.88
N ASP A 66 -21.76 10.66 -1.05
CA ASP A 66 -21.80 9.19 -1.00
C ASP A 66 -22.27 8.57 -2.31
N ARG A 67 -23.15 9.26 -3.06
CA ARG A 67 -23.61 8.82 -4.37
C ARG A 67 -22.53 8.98 -5.43
N VAL A 68 -21.69 10.03 -5.34
CA VAL A 68 -20.52 10.17 -6.22
C VAL A 68 -19.49 9.09 -5.91
N LEU A 69 -19.28 8.74 -4.66
CA LEU A 69 -18.43 7.61 -4.26
C LEU A 69 -18.99 6.26 -4.74
N ALA A 70 -20.30 6.03 -4.63
CA ALA A 70 -20.95 4.84 -5.17
C ALA A 70 -20.81 4.78 -6.70
N CYS A 71 -20.97 5.92 -7.38
CA CYS A 71 -20.76 6.07 -8.81
C CYS A 71 -19.30 5.71 -9.19
N ALA A 72 -18.32 6.24 -8.47
CA ALA A 72 -16.91 5.97 -8.69
C ALA A 72 -16.61 4.46 -8.54
N ARG A 73 -17.14 3.81 -7.51
CA ARG A 73 -17.02 2.35 -7.30
C ARG A 73 -17.63 1.56 -8.44
N TYR A 74 -18.85 1.91 -8.87
CA TYR A 74 -19.52 1.26 -9.99
C TYR A 74 -18.75 1.42 -11.30
N LEU A 75 -18.23 2.62 -11.57
CA LEU A 75 -17.39 2.93 -12.73
C LEU A 75 -15.97 2.38 -12.61
N ARG A 76 -15.66 1.70 -11.50
CA ARG A 76 -14.34 1.11 -11.20
C ARG A 76 -13.20 2.11 -11.33
N LEU A 77 -13.38 3.28 -10.74
CA LEU A 77 -12.37 4.30 -10.73
C LEU A 77 -11.25 3.93 -9.75
N SER A 78 -10.02 4.26 -10.09
CA SER A 78 -8.91 4.22 -9.15
C SER A 78 -9.11 5.25 -8.04
N GLU A 79 -8.35 5.17 -6.95
CA GLU A 79 -8.37 6.17 -5.88
C GLU A 79 -8.10 7.58 -6.41
N GLN A 80 -7.12 7.72 -7.31
CA GLN A 80 -6.81 9.00 -7.96
C GLN A 80 -7.95 9.49 -8.83
N GLU A 81 -8.50 8.65 -9.70
CA GLU A 81 -9.64 9.01 -10.55
C GLU A 81 -10.86 9.38 -9.70
N THR A 82 -11.08 8.68 -8.59
CA THR A 82 -12.15 8.99 -7.63
C THR A 82 -11.93 10.35 -6.98
N ASN A 83 -10.72 10.66 -6.53
CA ASN A 83 -10.38 11.97 -5.98
C ASN A 83 -10.52 13.09 -7.00
N VAL A 84 -10.12 12.86 -8.26
CA VAL A 84 -10.29 13.82 -9.35
C VAL A 84 -11.78 14.07 -9.61
N LEU A 85 -12.59 13.04 -9.65
CA LEU A 85 -14.03 13.14 -9.83
C LEU A 85 -14.71 13.88 -8.65
N LEU A 86 -14.29 13.60 -7.40
CA LEU A 86 -14.78 14.27 -6.21
C LEU A 86 -14.43 15.77 -6.22
N ARG A 87 -13.18 16.12 -6.53
CA ARG A 87 -12.76 17.53 -6.63
C ARG A 87 -13.53 18.27 -7.72
N ALA A 88 -13.74 17.67 -8.88
CA ALA A 88 -14.54 18.25 -9.96
C ALA A 88 -16.01 18.43 -9.54
N ALA A 89 -16.52 17.59 -8.62
CA ALA A 89 -17.84 17.74 -8.01
C ALA A 89 -17.86 18.74 -6.84
N GLY A 90 -16.74 19.33 -6.46
CA GLY A 90 -16.61 20.26 -5.33
C GLY A 90 -16.58 19.60 -3.96
N PHE A 91 -16.17 18.32 -3.88
CA PHE A 91 -16.00 17.58 -2.64
C PHE A 91 -14.53 17.42 -2.26
N GLU A 92 -14.28 17.29 -0.96
CA GLU A 92 -12.99 16.85 -0.45
C GLU A 92 -12.67 15.44 -0.94
N PRO A 93 -11.39 15.13 -1.22
CA PRO A 93 -10.95 13.80 -1.58
C PRO A 93 -11.36 12.75 -0.53
N GLU A 94 -11.68 11.54 -0.96
CA GLU A 94 -11.99 10.41 -0.05
C GLU A 94 -10.73 9.66 0.36
N PHE A 95 -9.85 9.49 -0.60
CA PHE A 95 -8.61 8.79 -0.38
C PHE A 95 -7.53 9.83 -0.09
N PRO A 96 -6.60 9.56 0.85
CA PRO A 96 -5.44 10.42 0.99
C PRO A 96 -4.82 10.53 -0.40
N GLY A 97 -5.07 11.67 -1.03
CA GLY A 97 -4.55 11.92 -2.35
C GLY A 97 -3.04 11.83 -2.26
N ASP A 98 -2.39 11.46 -3.36
CA ASP A 98 -1.11 12.06 -3.64
C ASP A 98 -1.33 13.57 -3.54
N THR A 99 -1.24 14.06 -2.32
CA THR A 99 -1.38 15.46 -2.00
C THR A 99 -0.28 16.13 -2.76
N GLU A 100 -0.72 16.85 -3.77
CA GLU A 100 0.12 17.73 -4.55
C GLU A 100 1.29 17.04 -5.27
N ARG A 101 1.17 16.92 -6.56
CA ARG A 101 2.29 17.32 -7.37
C ARG A 101 2.63 18.77 -6.98
N GLN A 102 3.15 18.92 -5.75
CA GLN A 102 4.00 20.02 -5.43
C GLN A 102 5.11 20.00 -6.44
N GLU A 103 5.30 21.13 -7.07
CA GLU A 103 6.37 21.34 -8.03
C GLU A 103 7.68 20.76 -7.48
N PRO A 104 8.49 20.14 -8.36
CA PRO A 104 9.57 19.22 -7.96
C PRO A 104 10.70 19.82 -7.12
N ASP A 105 10.63 21.07 -6.73
CA ASP A 105 11.73 21.76 -6.04
C ASP A 105 11.73 21.61 -4.49
N GLN A 106 10.61 21.26 -3.85
CA GLN A 106 10.60 21.11 -2.39
C GLN A 106 10.81 19.66 -1.91
N ALA A 107 10.56 18.64 -2.76
CA ALA A 107 10.83 17.23 -2.42
C ALA A 107 12.33 16.88 -2.35
N GLN A 108 13.22 17.84 -2.64
CA GLN A 108 14.68 17.60 -2.65
C GLN A 108 15.32 17.65 -1.25
N SER A 109 14.60 18.04 -0.20
CA SER A 109 15.19 18.32 1.12
C SER A 109 14.85 17.33 2.24
N GLU A 110 13.91 16.40 2.06
CA GLU A 110 13.69 15.37 3.09
C GLU A 110 14.73 14.25 2.98
N PRO A 111 15.46 13.93 4.06
CA PRO A 111 16.35 12.79 4.07
C PRO A 111 15.55 11.51 3.84
N ALA A 112 16.05 10.65 2.95
CA ALA A 112 15.42 9.35 2.74
C ALA A 112 15.40 8.56 4.06
N ARG A 113 14.30 7.88 4.34
CA ARG A 113 14.16 7.02 5.53
C ARG A 113 15.23 5.93 5.53
N SER A 114 15.78 5.59 6.70
CA SER A 114 16.82 4.56 6.83
C SER A 114 16.44 3.23 6.21
N GLU A 115 15.15 2.86 6.33
CA GLU A 115 14.59 1.62 5.77
C GLU A 115 14.68 1.61 4.24
N VAL A 116 14.39 2.74 3.60
CA VAL A 116 14.47 2.89 2.14
C VAL A 116 15.94 2.82 1.70
N LEU A 117 16.84 3.50 2.41
CA LEU A 117 18.28 3.44 2.13
C LEU A 117 18.82 2.02 2.23
N ALA A 118 18.42 1.27 3.28
CA ALA A 118 18.83 -0.12 3.49
C ALA A 118 18.34 -1.05 2.34
N VAL A 119 17.13 -0.82 1.81
CA VAL A 119 16.61 -1.55 0.64
C VAL A 119 17.49 -1.30 -0.60
N PHE A 120 17.86 -0.04 -0.87
CA PHE A 120 18.69 0.29 -2.01
C PHE A 120 20.13 -0.21 -1.86
N GLU A 121 20.72 -0.16 -0.66
CA GLU A 121 22.04 -0.74 -0.41
C GLU A 121 22.04 -2.25 -0.66
N GLN A 122 21.00 -2.95 -0.20
CA GLN A 122 20.86 -4.36 -0.47
C GLN A 122 20.73 -4.64 -1.97
N LEU A 123 19.85 -3.93 -2.67
CA LEU A 123 19.62 -4.08 -4.11
C LEU A 123 20.90 -3.86 -4.93
N GLN A 124 21.70 -2.85 -4.57
CA GLN A 124 22.97 -2.53 -5.27
C GLN A 124 24.07 -3.58 -5.10
N ARG A 125 24.02 -4.37 -4.01
CA ARG A 125 24.98 -5.46 -3.75
C ARG A 125 24.69 -6.72 -4.58
N LEU A 126 23.48 -6.82 -5.17
CA LEU A 126 23.08 -8.02 -5.91
C LEU A 126 23.75 -8.06 -7.29
N LYS A 127 24.40 -9.19 -7.58
CA LYS A 127 25.03 -9.47 -8.87
C LYS A 127 24.82 -10.92 -9.23
N PRO A 128 24.67 -11.30 -10.48
CA PRO A 128 24.67 -10.42 -11.67
C PRO A 128 23.32 -9.73 -11.89
N TYR A 129 22.25 -10.18 -11.21
CA TYR A 129 20.90 -9.68 -11.38
C TYR A 129 20.48 -8.89 -10.13
N PRO A 130 20.39 -7.54 -10.20
CA PRO A 130 19.90 -6.73 -9.09
C PRO A 130 18.37 -6.83 -8.97
N ILE A 131 17.88 -7.97 -8.51
CA ILE A 131 16.46 -8.27 -8.33
C ILE A 131 16.23 -8.59 -6.85
N LEU A 132 15.50 -7.74 -6.17
CA LEU A 132 15.13 -7.88 -4.76
C LEU A 132 13.63 -8.07 -4.63
N MET A 133 13.21 -9.17 -4.02
CA MET A 133 11.85 -9.40 -3.60
C MET A 133 11.70 -8.97 -2.14
N LEU A 134 10.96 -7.89 -1.92
CA LEU A 134 10.75 -7.29 -0.61
C LEU A 134 9.40 -7.75 -0.05
N LEU A 135 9.46 -8.58 0.96
CA LEU A 135 8.28 -9.11 1.65
C LEU A 135 7.80 -8.11 2.70
N CYS A 136 6.56 -7.69 2.54
CA CYS A 136 5.91 -6.68 3.37
C CYS A 136 4.76 -7.33 4.17
N PRO A 137 4.92 -7.65 5.46
CA PRO A 137 3.81 -7.97 6.34
C PRO A 137 2.79 -6.82 6.42
N ALA A 138 1.65 -7.07 7.04
CA ALA A 138 0.58 -6.09 7.15
C ALA A 138 1.09 -4.71 7.63
N HIS A 139 0.51 -3.66 7.09
CA HIS A 139 0.84 -2.26 7.37
C HIS A 139 2.23 -1.79 6.89
N LEU A 140 2.99 -2.63 6.18
CA LEU A 140 4.26 -2.27 5.54
C LEU A 140 4.14 -2.30 4.02
N GLY A 141 5.01 -1.56 3.32
CA GLY A 141 4.97 -1.46 1.86
C GLY A 141 3.71 -0.75 1.33
N GLN A 142 3.11 0.10 2.15
CA GLN A 142 1.93 0.89 1.81
C GLN A 142 2.27 2.02 0.82
N PRO A 143 1.28 2.73 0.25
CA PRO A 143 1.54 3.80 -0.72
C PRO A 143 2.60 4.83 -0.28
N PRO A 144 2.64 5.33 0.98
CA PRO A 144 3.66 6.29 1.40
C PRO A 144 5.09 5.72 1.32
N GLU A 145 5.30 4.46 1.75
CA GLU A 145 6.62 3.83 1.68
C GLU A 145 7.03 3.55 0.22
N ARG A 146 6.10 3.13 -0.64
CA ARG A 146 6.37 2.97 -2.08
C ARG A 146 6.71 4.29 -2.74
N HIS A 147 6.04 5.38 -2.36
CA HIS A 147 6.38 6.71 -2.82
C HIS A 147 7.80 7.11 -2.41
N ALA A 148 8.18 6.90 -1.15
CA ALA A 148 9.54 7.16 -0.67
C ALA A 148 10.61 6.37 -1.45
N ILE A 149 10.32 5.09 -1.81
CA ILE A 149 11.18 4.30 -2.69
C ILE A 149 11.31 4.96 -4.07
N LEU A 150 10.21 5.40 -4.69
CA LEU A 150 10.23 6.04 -6.02
C LEU A 150 10.99 7.37 -6.01
N VAL A 151 10.84 8.17 -4.95
CA VAL A 151 11.60 9.42 -4.76
C VAL A 151 13.09 9.12 -4.66
N GLU A 152 13.50 8.18 -3.83
CA GLU A 152 14.91 7.81 -3.68
C GLU A 152 15.47 7.16 -4.96
N ALA A 153 14.67 6.36 -5.67
CA ALA A 153 15.03 5.85 -6.99
C ALA A 153 15.29 6.99 -7.98
N GLY A 154 14.43 8.02 -8.00
CA GLY A 154 14.60 9.20 -8.83
C GLY A 154 15.90 9.96 -8.55
N ARG A 155 16.33 10.01 -7.29
CA ARG A 155 17.63 10.61 -6.90
C ARG A 155 18.82 9.80 -7.38
N ARG A 156 18.75 8.46 -7.34
CA ARG A 156 19.86 7.55 -7.68
C ARG A 156 20.00 7.26 -9.16
N PHE A 157 18.88 7.10 -9.85
CA PHE A 157 18.83 6.65 -11.25
C PHE A 157 18.45 7.75 -12.23
N GLY A 158 17.88 8.86 -11.77
CA GLY A 158 17.21 9.86 -12.60
C GLY A 158 15.71 9.58 -12.74
N ARG A 159 14.87 10.62 -12.75
CA ARG A 159 13.40 10.48 -12.75
C ARG A 159 12.87 9.76 -14.00
N ASP A 160 13.49 10.02 -15.15
CA ASP A 160 13.21 9.40 -16.43
C ASP A 160 13.63 7.91 -16.49
N ARG A 161 14.43 7.47 -15.51
CA ARG A 161 14.94 6.09 -15.39
C ARG A 161 14.23 5.28 -14.32
N VAL A 162 13.07 5.74 -13.82
CA VAL A 162 12.28 5.07 -12.80
C VAL A 162 10.91 4.71 -13.35
N LEU A 163 10.54 3.45 -13.23
CA LEU A 163 9.22 2.95 -13.60
C LEU A 163 8.53 2.31 -12.39
N HIS A 164 7.23 2.56 -12.26
CA HIS A 164 6.38 1.85 -11.31
C HIS A 164 5.45 0.90 -12.08
N LEU A 165 5.80 -0.37 -12.10
CA LEU A 165 5.01 -1.41 -12.74
C LEU A 165 3.95 -1.90 -11.74
N GLN A 166 2.74 -1.40 -11.88
CA GLN A 166 1.61 -1.83 -11.08
C GLN A 166 0.61 -2.53 -11.98
N PRO A 167 0.47 -3.87 -11.86
CA PRO A 167 -0.54 -4.62 -12.58
C PRO A 167 -1.90 -3.98 -12.50
N PRO A 168 -2.58 -3.73 -13.63
CA PRO A 168 -3.92 -3.17 -13.63
C PRO A 168 -4.90 -4.18 -13.00
N TYR A 169 -5.83 -3.68 -12.21
CA TYR A 169 -6.94 -4.48 -11.70
C TYR A 169 -7.96 -4.71 -12.84
N SER A 170 -7.56 -5.51 -13.82
CA SER A 170 -8.38 -5.81 -14.98
C SER A 170 -8.80 -7.27 -14.93
N LEU A 171 -10.10 -7.52 -15.15
CA LEU A 171 -10.65 -8.86 -15.38
C LEU A 171 -10.56 -9.27 -16.87
N SER A 172 -9.97 -8.43 -17.73
CA SER A 172 -9.82 -8.76 -19.14
C SER A 172 -8.87 -9.93 -19.33
N PRO A 173 -9.27 -11.02 -19.98
CA PRO A 173 -8.39 -12.13 -20.34
C PRO A 173 -7.44 -11.76 -21.49
N ASP A 174 -7.62 -10.60 -22.11
CA ASP A 174 -6.87 -10.13 -23.26
C ASP A 174 -5.50 -9.60 -22.83
N THR A 175 -4.45 -10.30 -23.22
CA THR A 175 -3.05 -10.00 -22.87
C THR A 175 -2.62 -8.64 -23.42
N ASP A 176 -2.98 -8.31 -24.65
CA ASP A 176 -2.59 -7.04 -25.27
C ASP A 176 -3.18 -5.85 -24.52
N ARG A 177 -4.45 -5.91 -24.17
CA ARG A 177 -5.10 -4.87 -23.37
C ARG A 177 -4.51 -4.74 -21.97
N TYR A 178 -4.11 -5.86 -21.37
CA TYR A 178 -3.44 -5.83 -20.07
C TYR A 178 -2.11 -5.09 -20.16
N PHE A 179 -1.26 -5.43 -21.15
CA PHE A 179 0.04 -4.78 -21.30
C PHE A 179 -0.06 -3.33 -21.77
N ALA A 180 -1.05 -2.99 -22.60
CA ALA A 180 -1.37 -1.61 -22.94
C ALA A 180 -1.73 -0.77 -21.70
N ALA A 181 -2.58 -1.32 -20.81
CA ALA A 181 -2.93 -0.64 -19.57
C ALA A 181 -1.74 -0.53 -18.61
N LEU A 182 -0.94 -1.58 -18.45
CA LEU A 182 0.28 -1.57 -17.64
C LEU A 182 1.28 -0.51 -18.14
N ALA A 183 1.49 -0.46 -19.45
CA ALA A 183 2.36 0.51 -20.10
C ALA A 183 1.89 1.96 -19.88
N ALA A 184 0.61 2.23 -20.07
CA ALA A 184 0.03 3.54 -19.82
C ALA A 184 0.20 4.00 -18.36
N HIS A 185 0.06 3.08 -17.39
CA HIS A 185 0.26 3.39 -15.98
C HIS A 185 1.71 3.77 -15.64
N CYS A 186 2.69 3.22 -16.34
CA CYS A 186 4.11 3.53 -16.09
C CYS A 186 4.71 4.53 -17.10
N GLY A 187 3.89 5.20 -17.90
CA GLY A 187 4.33 6.24 -18.83
C GLY A 187 5.11 5.71 -20.04
N LEU A 188 4.76 4.52 -20.52
CA LEU A 188 5.26 3.95 -21.78
C LEU A 188 4.17 4.12 -22.87
N ASP A 189 4.21 5.27 -23.54
CA ASP A 189 3.22 5.58 -24.56
C ASP A 189 3.39 4.73 -25.83
N GLY A 190 2.26 4.47 -26.52
CA GLY A 190 2.24 3.77 -27.79
C GLY A 190 2.49 2.27 -27.71
N VAL A 191 2.39 1.67 -26.53
CA VAL A 191 2.50 0.22 -26.31
C VAL A 191 1.11 -0.40 -26.27
N ASN A 192 0.86 -1.41 -27.11
CA ASN A 192 -0.45 -2.05 -27.27
C ASN A 192 -0.41 -3.58 -27.09
N SER A 193 0.77 -4.15 -26.88
CA SER A 193 0.93 -5.59 -26.68
C SER A 193 2.08 -5.89 -25.71
N ASP A 194 2.19 -7.15 -25.29
CA ASP A 194 3.31 -7.66 -24.47
C ASP A 194 4.65 -7.54 -25.19
N LEU A 195 4.70 -7.84 -26.50
CA LEU A 195 5.89 -7.69 -27.34
C LEU A 195 6.34 -6.23 -27.46
N GLU A 196 5.40 -5.31 -27.64
CA GLU A 196 5.70 -3.88 -27.68
C GLU A 196 6.17 -3.37 -26.30
N PHE A 197 5.61 -3.91 -25.21
CA PHE A 197 6.05 -3.62 -23.84
C PHE A 197 7.50 -4.07 -23.62
N GLU A 198 7.84 -5.31 -23.97
CA GLU A 198 9.21 -5.82 -23.89
C GLU A 198 10.18 -4.96 -24.74
N THR A 199 9.75 -4.61 -25.96
CA THR A 199 10.55 -3.77 -26.87
C THR A 199 10.80 -2.37 -26.30
N ALA A 200 9.77 -1.75 -25.68
CA ALA A 200 9.90 -0.44 -25.07
C ALA A 200 10.86 -0.45 -23.87
N LEU A 201 10.78 -1.46 -23.01
CA LEU A 201 11.73 -1.65 -21.91
C LEU A 201 13.14 -1.93 -22.41
N SER A 202 13.30 -2.81 -23.40
CA SER A 202 14.61 -3.12 -24.01
C SER A 202 15.26 -1.88 -24.61
N ARG A 203 14.48 -1.00 -25.26
CA ARG A 203 14.98 0.28 -25.80
C ARG A 203 15.55 1.15 -24.69
N ARG A 204 14.83 1.30 -23.57
CA ARG A 204 15.33 2.05 -22.41
C ARG A 204 16.60 1.43 -21.80
N LEU A 205 16.70 0.10 -21.77
CA LEU A 205 17.87 -0.61 -21.24
C LEU A 205 19.13 -0.52 -22.14
N ARG A 206 18.98 -0.19 -23.42
CA ARG A 206 20.12 0.08 -24.32
C ARG A 206 20.82 1.41 -24.02
N GLU A 207 20.12 2.33 -23.37
CA GLU A 207 20.71 3.59 -22.91
C GLU A 207 21.84 3.33 -21.89
N PRO A 208 22.81 4.25 -21.73
CA PRO A 208 23.95 4.05 -20.82
C PRO A 208 23.54 3.92 -19.35
N ALA A 209 22.56 4.69 -18.91
CA ALA A 209 22.10 4.71 -17.52
C ALA A 209 21.24 3.48 -17.19
N PRO A 210 21.36 2.91 -15.99
CA PRO A 210 20.52 1.81 -15.53
C PRO A 210 19.04 2.24 -15.39
N LEU A 211 18.14 1.25 -15.46
CA LEU A 211 16.71 1.41 -15.28
C LEU A 211 16.30 0.80 -13.95
N PHE A 212 15.56 1.55 -13.15
CA PHE A 212 14.93 1.03 -11.92
C PHE A 212 13.44 0.78 -12.16
N CYS A 213 12.95 -0.38 -11.76
CA CYS A 213 11.55 -0.74 -11.80
C CYS A 213 11.09 -1.18 -10.41
N LEU A 214 10.11 -0.45 -9.83
CA LEU A 214 9.33 -0.92 -8.70
C LEU A 214 8.14 -1.72 -9.23
N VAL A 215 8.05 -2.99 -8.86
CA VAL A 215 6.89 -3.84 -9.18
C VAL A 215 6.07 -4.02 -7.90
N SER A 216 4.84 -3.56 -7.90
CA SER A 216 3.92 -3.73 -6.76
C SER A 216 2.66 -4.48 -7.20
N ARG A 217 2.02 -5.19 -6.25
CA ARG A 217 0.81 -6.00 -6.52
C ARG A 217 1.02 -7.08 -7.59
N PHE A 218 2.25 -7.56 -7.74
CA PHE A 218 2.58 -8.58 -8.73
C PHE A 218 1.75 -9.85 -8.56
N GLU A 219 1.53 -10.27 -7.31
CA GLU A 219 0.73 -11.44 -6.94
C GLU A 219 -0.77 -11.31 -7.25
N GLN A 220 -1.26 -10.07 -7.43
CA GLN A 220 -2.68 -9.81 -7.72
C GLN A 220 -3.01 -9.89 -9.22
N ALA A 221 -1.98 -9.94 -10.07
CA ALA A 221 -2.18 -10.11 -11.52
C ALA A 221 -2.76 -11.50 -11.82
N PRO A 222 -3.63 -11.62 -12.85
CA PRO A 222 -4.07 -12.92 -13.36
C PRO A 222 -2.85 -13.81 -13.68
N PRO A 223 -2.88 -15.12 -13.38
CA PRO A 223 -1.73 -16.00 -13.54
C PRO A 223 -1.05 -15.89 -14.91
N GLN A 224 -1.83 -15.95 -15.99
CA GLN A 224 -1.30 -15.88 -17.36
C GLN A 224 -0.50 -14.57 -17.61
N HIS A 225 -1.05 -13.42 -17.23
CA HIS A 225 -0.39 -12.13 -17.45
C HIS A 225 0.81 -11.92 -16.51
N ARG A 226 0.71 -12.45 -15.30
CA ARG A 226 1.81 -12.46 -14.34
C ARG A 226 2.99 -13.29 -14.86
N ASP A 227 2.72 -14.47 -15.42
CA ASP A 227 3.75 -15.36 -15.94
C ASP A 227 4.42 -14.74 -17.18
N THR A 228 3.65 -14.09 -18.06
CA THR A 228 4.18 -13.32 -19.20
C THR A 228 5.06 -12.15 -18.71
N LEU A 229 4.58 -11.35 -17.75
CA LEU A 229 5.36 -10.23 -17.17
C LEU A 229 6.64 -10.74 -16.51
N ALA A 230 6.57 -11.83 -15.76
CA ALA A 230 7.73 -12.47 -15.15
C ALA A 230 8.75 -12.92 -16.19
N GLY A 231 8.29 -13.53 -17.30
CA GLY A 231 9.12 -13.96 -18.43
C GLY A 231 9.85 -12.77 -19.07
N ILE A 232 9.11 -11.70 -19.38
CA ILE A 232 9.68 -10.46 -19.95
C ILE A 232 10.75 -9.87 -19.04
N LEU A 233 10.44 -9.66 -17.75
CA LEU A 233 11.37 -9.05 -16.80
C LEU A 233 12.61 -9.93 -16.58
N ARG A 234 12.46 -11.26 -16.59
CA ARG A 234 13.59 -12.19 -16.52
C ARG A 234 14.46 -12.10 -17.77
N SER A 235 13.87 -12.21 -18.96
CA SER A 235 14.57 -12.11 -20.25
C SER A 235 15.38 -10.82 -20.33
N LEU A 236 14.77 -9.69 -20.00
CA LEU A 236 15.46 -8.39 -19.99
C LEU A 236 16.58 -8.30 -18.97
N SER A 237 16.42 -8.92 -17.78
CA SER A 237 17.47 -8.96 -16.76
C SER A 237 18.69 -9.78 -17.22
N GLU A 238 18.47 -10.87 -17.95
CA GLU A 238 19.52 -11.71 -18.52
C GLU A 238 20.22 -11.02 -19.68
N MET A 239 19.46 -10.43 -20.62
CA MET A 239 20.02 -9.73 -21.78
C MET A 239 20.78 -8.44 -21.40
N HIS A 240 20.36 -7.76 -20.36
CA HIS A 240 20.92 -6.49 -19.90
C HIS A 240 21.45 -6.58 -18.47
N SER A 241 22.27 -7.62 -18.21
CA SER A 241 22.82 -7.92 -16.88
C SER A 241 23.40 -6.67 -16.20
N GLY A 242 22.97 -6.41 -14.96
CA GLY A 242 23.41 -5.27 -14.16
C GLY A 242 22.80 -3.91 -14.53
N LYS A 243 21.96 -3.82 -15.57
CA LYS A 243 21.30 -2.56 -15.97
C LYS A 243 19.86 -2.43 -15.51
N LEU A 244 19.15 -3.54 -15.31
CA LEU A 244 17.77 -3.54 -14.82
C LEU A 244 17.75 -3.83 -13.31
N PHE A 245 17.43 -2.81 -12.52
CA PHE A 245 17.24 -2.92 -11.07
C PHE A 245 15.75 -3.15 -10.80
N LEU A 246 15.42 -4.33 -10.26
CA LEU A 246 14.03 -4.70 -9.96
C LEU A 246 13.82 -4.79 -8.45
N LEU A 247 12.82 -4.06 -7.96
CA LEU A 247 12.30 -4.18 -6.60
C LEU A 247 10.85 -4.67 -6.68
N ILE A 248 10.60 -5.90 -6.25
CA ILE A 248 9.26 -6.52 -6.27
C ILE A 248 8.74 -6.49 -4.85
N CYS A 249 7.69 -5.70 -4.58
CA CYS A 249 7.09 -5.56 -3.26
C CYS A 249 5.75 -6.29 -3.20
N GLY A 250 5.57 -7.11 -2.17
CA GLY A 250 4.31 -7.79 -1.92
C GLY A 250 4.28 -8.49 -0.56
N GLY A 251 3.11 -9.00 -0.19
CA GLY A 251 2.87 -9.67 1.08
C GLY A 251 2.90 -11.20 0.97
N GLU A 252 1.98 -11.83 1.72
CA GLU A 252 1.84 -13.30 1.78
C GLU A 252 1.66 -13.93 0.40
N GLY A 253 0.83 -13.34 -0.48
CA GLY A 253 0.60 -13.86 -1.82
C GLY A 253 1.90 -13.91 -2.65
N LEU A 254 2.77 -12.90 -2.55
CA LEU A 254 4.07 -12.91 -3.22
C LEU A 254 5.01 -13.98 -2.65
N ALA A 255 4.99 -14.17 -1.32
CA ALA A 255 5.76 -15.23 -0.67
C ALA A 255 5.29 -16.63 -1.11
N SER A 256 3.97 -16.86 -1.17
CA SER A 256 3.37 -18.10 -1.66
C SER A 256 3.79 -18.42 -3.09
N LEU A 257 3.80 -17.41 -3.98
CA LEU A 257 4.28 -17.59 -5.36
C LEU A 257 5.72 -18.09 -5.43
N LYS A 258 6.60 -17.62 -4.54
CA LYS A 258 7.99 -18.03 -4.52
C LYS A 258 8.19 -19.40 -3.87
N PHE A 259 7.57 -19.62 -2.72
CA PHE A 259 7.92 -20.76 -1.86
C PHE A 259 6.98 -21.97 -2.04
N GLU A 260 5.76 -21.75 -2.53
CA GLU A 260 4.76 -22.81 -2.73
C GLU A 260 4.52 -23.11 -4.21
N GLY A 261 4.53 -22.08 -5.08
CA GLY A 261 4.22 -22.20 -6.51
C GLY A 261 5.38 -22.69 -7.38
N GLY A 262 6.62 -22.49 -6.99
CA GLY A 262 7.84 -23.09 -7.57
C GLY A 262 8.26 -22.71 -8.99
N ASP A 263 7.34 -22.28 -9.86
CA ASP A 263 7.59 -22.23 -11.30
C ASP A 263 7.89 -20.84 -11.91
N LEU A 264 7.73 -19.76 -11.13
CA LEU A 264 8.04 -18.42 -11.62
C LEU A 264 9.54 -18.17 -11.68
N SER A 265 10.09 -18.35 -12.85
CA SER A 265 11.53 -18.28 -13.13
C SER A 265 12.17 -16.95 -12.70
N LEU A 266 11.45 -15.82 -12.78
CA LEU A 266 11.91 -14.52 -12.27
C LEU A 266 12.13 -14.54 -10.76
N LEU A 267 11.18 -15.08 -10.00
CA LEU A 267 11.27 -15.12 -8.53
C LEU A 267 12.40 -16.05 -8.06
N ASN A 268 12.76 -17.07 -8.86
CA ASN A 268 13.84 -18.00 -8.53
C ASN A 268 15.23 -17.32 -8.51
N ILE A 269 15.45 -16.31 -9.36
CA ILE A 269 16.70 -15.52 -9.38
C ILE A 269 16.66 -14.29 -8.47
N ALA A 270 15.49 -13.93 -7.95
CA ALA A 270 15.34 -12.81 -7.02
C ALA A 270 15.84 -13.17 -5.63
N GLN A 271 16.62 -12.29 -5.03
CA GLN A 271 16.93 -12.38 -3.60
C GLN A 271 15.71 -11.93 -2.81
N THR A 272 15.39 -12.64 -1.73
CA THR A 272 14.29 -12.30 -0.82
C THR A 272 14.82 -11.53 0.37
N SER A 273 14.15 -10.43 0.70
CA SER A 273 14.34 -9.68 1.93
C SER A 273 13.00 -9.35 2.56
N ARG A 274 13.04 -8.93 3.82
CA ARG A 274 11.89 -8.36 4.53
C ARG A 274 12.00 -6.86 4.53
N TRP A 275 10.87 -6.19 4.73
CA TRP A 275 10.89 -4.76 5.00
C TRP A 275 11.79 -4.47 6.20
N PRO A 276 12.76 -3.55 6.06
CA PRO A 276 13.66 -3.21 7.17
C PRO A 276 12.88 -2.55 8.32
N GLU A 277 13.31 -2.83 9.54
CA GLU A 277 12.74 -2.18 10.73
C GLU A 277 13.24 -0.73 10.83
N PRO A 278 12.41 0.22 11.29
CA PRO A 278 12.80 1.62 11.42
C PRO A 278 13.80 1.80 12.57
N GLU A 279 14.73 2.74 12.37
CA GLU A 279 15.69 3.13 13.40
C GLU A 279 15.26 4.45 14.09
N ALA A 280 15.57 4.61 15.39
CA ALA A 280 15.20 5.80 16.15
C ALA A 280 15.72 7.10 15.53
N ALA A 281 16.95 7.08 15.01
CA ALA A 281 17.54 8.25 14.36
C ALA A 281 16.80 8.67 13.07
N SER A 282 16.27 7.70 12.35
CA SER A 282 15.46 7.94 11.15
C SER A 282 14.08 8.51 11.47
N LEU A 283 13.50 8.13 12.60
CA LEU A 283 12.17 8.61 13.01
C LEU A 283 12.17 10.08 13.43
N VAL A 284 13.27 10.58 14.02
CA VAL A 284 13.39 11.99 14.45
C VAL A 284 13.16 12.97 13.30
N GLY A 285 13.52 12.60 12.08
CA GLY A 285 13.40 13.46 10.90
C GLY A 285 12.18 13.23 10.02
N THR A 286 11.45 12.13 10.21
CA THR A 286 10.47 11.64 9.22
C THR A 286 9.02 11.65 9.67
N LEU A 287 8.75 11.54 10.95
CA LEU A 287 7.39 11.71 11.44
C LEU A 287 7.23 13.20 11.77
N SER A 288 6.33 13.86 11.07
CA SER A 288 6.00 15.28 11.08
C SER A 288 5.60 15.85 12.46
N ALA A 289 6.26 15.41 13.51
CA ALA A 289 6.11 15.90 14.87
C ALA A 289 7.39 16.67 15.24
N PRO A 290 7.50 17.97 14.92
CA PRO A 290 8.60 18.78 15.42
C PRO A 290 8.55 18.76 16.93
N GLY A 291 9.62 18.28 17.57
CA GLY A 291 9.75 18.30 19.03
C GLY A 291 10.03 16.96 19.71
N LEU A 292 9.95 15.82 19.01
CA LEU A 292 10.35 14.54 19.59
C LEU A 292 11.86 14.33 19.47
N ASP A 293 12.49 13.96 20.57
CA ASP A 293 13.91 13.64 20.62
C ASP A 293 14.19 12.14 20.33
N ALA A 294 15.47 11.78 20.24
CA ALA A 294 15.88 10.40 20.00
C ALA A 294 15.50 9.44 21.14
N SER A 295 15.31 9.94 22.37
CA SER A 295 14.90 9.14 23.53
C SER A 295 13.43 8.76 23.42
N ALA A 296 12.56 9.73 23.06
CA ALA A 296 11.15 9.50 22.79
C ALA A 296 10.95 8.48 21.65
N CYS A 297 11.71 8.64 20.56
CA CYS A 297 11.67 7.67 19.45
C CYS A 297 12.11 6.26 19.86
N LYS A 298 13.15 6.13 20.69
CA LYS A 298 13.54 4.82 21.24
C LYS A 298 12.47 4.22 22.12
N THR A 299 11.82 5.03 22.96
CA THR A 299 10.70 4.58 23.80
C THR A 299 9.54 4.09 22.94
N ALA A 300 9.14 4.87 21.93
CA ALA A 300 8.10 4.47 21.01
C ALA A 300 8.40 3.13 20.31
N LEU A 301 9.63 2.96 19.79
CA LEU A 301 10.06 1.71 19.16
C LEU A 301 10.05 0.53 20.13
N ALA A 302 10.56 0.72 21.35
CA ALA A 302 10.64 -0.34 22.35
C ALA A 302 9.25 -0.81 22.78
N VAL A 303 8.32 0.12 23.03
CA VAL A 303 6.96 -0.20 23.48
C VAL A 303 6.13 -0.79 22.34
N SER A 304 6.20 -0.24 21.13
CA SER A 304 5.44 -0.71 19.97
C SER A 304 6.02 -1.95 19.29
N GLY A 305 7.27 -2.31 19.59
CA GLY A 305 8.03 -3.32 18.85
C GLY A 305 8.16 -2.97 17.37
N ALA A 306 8.19 -1.68 17.02
CA ALA A 306 8.18 -1.17 15.65
C ALA A 306 6.97 -1.62 14.82
N HIS A 307 5.85 -2.03 15.45
CA HIS A 307 4.61 -2.32 14.72
C HIS A 307 4.05 -1.01 14.14
N PRO A 308 3.81 -0.89 12.83
CA PRO A 308 3.51 0.40 12.20
C PRO A 308 2.36 1.19 12.83
N LEU A 309 1.24 0.52 13.14
CA LEU A 309 0.09 1.19 13.77
C LEU A 309 0.39 1.63 15.21
N LEU A 310 0.99 0.74 16.00
CA LEU A 310 1.34 1.07 17.39
C LEU A 310 2.43 2.13 17.46
N LEU A 311 3.39 2.10 16.54
CA LEU A 311 4.46 3.09 16.47
C LEU A 311 3.91 4.48 16.11
N ALA A 312 3.03 4.55 15.12
CA ALA A 312 2.40 5.82 14.74
C ALA A 312 1.60 6.42 15.89
N GLU A 313 0.83 5.61 16.60
CA GLU A 313 0.05 6.05 17.77
C GLU A 313 0.95 6.42 18.96
N ALA A 314 2.01 5.63 19.22
CA ALA A 314 2.99 5.96 20.26
C ALA A 314 3.66 7.32 20.01
N MET A 315 4.05 7.59 18.77
CA MET A 315 4.63 8.87 18.37
C MET A 315 3.64 10.03 18.53
N ARG A 316 2.35 9.81 18.19
CA ARG A 316 1.31 10.81 18.40
C ARG A 316 1.12 11.13 19.88
N LEU A 317 1.02 10.11 20.74
CA LEU A 317 0.86 10.29 22.18
C LEU A 317 2.05 11.02 22.80
N LEU A 318 3.28 10.65 22.42
CA LEU A 318 4.50 11.31 22.90
C LEU A 318 4.63 12.77 22.42
N HIS A 319 4.04 13.09 21.27
CA HIS A 319 3.98 14.47 20.79
C HIS A 319 2.96 15.31 21.56
N GLU A 320 1.83 14.72 21.95
CA GLU A 320 0.79 15.40 22.72
C GLU A 320 1.19 15.57 24.21
N GLU A 321 1.87 14.58 24.77
CA GLU A 321 2.29 14.52 26.17
C GLU A 321 3.80 14.21 26.25
N ASN A 322 4.63 15.24 26.24
CA ASN A 322 6.09 15.16 26.06
C ASN A 322 6.88 14.28 27.06
N ASP A 323 6.30 13.87 28.20
CA ASP A 323 7.02 13.15 29.27
C ASP A 323 6.34 11.83 29.69
N LEU A 324 5.72 11.11 28.75
CA LEU A 324 5.14 9.81 29.06
C LEU A 324 6.21 8.77 29.38
N SER A 325 6.09 8.15 30.55
CA SER A 325 6.92 6.99 30.87
C SER A 325 6.61 5.81 29.94
N PRO A 326 7.56 4.89 29.69
CA PRO A 326 7.30 3.71 28.85
C PRO A 326 6.09 2.89 29.33
N SER A 327 5.89 2.78 30.65
CA SER A 327 4.75 2.05 31.24
C SER A 327 3.42 2.77 31.00
N THR A 328 3.40 4.11 31.13
CA THR A 328 2.20 4.91 30.87
C THR A 328 1.84 4.87 29.38
N LEU A 329 2.84 4.96 28.50
CA LEU A 329 2.66 4.84 27.06
C LEU A 329 2.08 3.47 26.69
N ALA A 330 2.63 2.38 27.26
CA ALA A 330 2.12 1.04 27.03
C ALA A 330 0.65 0.89 27.48
N ALA A 331 0.31 1.42 28.67
CA ALA A 331 -1.06 1.37 29.18
C ALA A 331 -2.05 2.12 28.26
N ARG A 332 -1.66 3.32 27.77
CA ARG A 332 -2.48 4.09 26.81
C ARG A 332 -2.67 3.34 25.49
N LEU A 333 -1.63 2.70 24.97
CA LEU A 333 -1.70 1.92 23.75
C LEU A 333 -2.50 0.62 23.96
N GLU A 334 -2.49 0.04 25.16
CA GLU A 334 -3.29 -1.15 25.49
C GLU A 334 -4.80 -0.83 25.51
N GLU A 335 -5.19 0.41 25.83
CA GLU A 335 -6.57 0.87 25.75
C GLU A 335 -7.09 1.03 24.30
N SER A 336 -6.19 1.03 23.30
CA SER A 336 -6.56 1.22 21.90
C SER A 336 -7.05 -0.08 21.24
N ASP A 337 -7.92 0.07 20.23
CA ASP A 337 -8.45 -1.04 19.44
C ASP A 337 -7.63 -1.30 18.15
N LEU A 338 -6.43 -0.73 18.03
CA LEU A 338 -5.64 -0.71 16.80
C LEU A 338 -5.33 -2.11 16.24
N LEU A 339 -5.14 -3.11 17.09
CA LEU A 339 -4.82 -4.47 16.66
C LEU A 339 -5.99 -5.46 16.79
N TRP A 340 -7.17 -5.00 17.20
CA TRP A 340 -8.34 -5.85 17.37
C TRP A 340 -8.64 -6.68 16.12
N THR A 341 -8.69 -6.02 14.97
CA THR A 341 -8.99 -6.68 13.68
C THR A 341 -7.94 -7.73 13.29
N SER A 342 -6.70 -7.55 13.72
CA SER A 342 -5.62 -8.49 13.45
C SER A 342 -5.78 -9.82 14.20
N PHE A 343 -6.50 -9.82 15.32
CA PHE A 343 -6.80 -11.03 16.10
C PHE A 343 -8.13 -11.70 15.73
N LEU A 344 -9.01 -11.03 14.97
CA LEU A 344 -10.33 -11.54 14.59
C LEU A 344 -10.35 -12.98 14.04
N PRO A 345 -9.38 -13.45 13.23
CA PRO A 345 -9.39 -14.83 12.72
C PRO A 345 -9.48 -15.90 13.82
N TRP A 346 -8.92 -15.60 14.99
CA TRP A 346 -8.93 -16.54 16.12
C TRP A 346 -10.10 -16.32 17.08
N LEU A 347 -10.67 -15.13 17.12
CA LEU A 347 -11.72 -14.79 18.13
C LEU A 347 -13.11 -15.34 17.78
N LYS A 348 -13.38 -15.59 16.50
CA LYS A 348 -14.70 -16.03 16.00
C LYS A 348 -15.17 -17.39 16.51
N HIS A 349 -14.24 -18.32 16.77
CA HIS A 349 -14.54 -19.70 17.10
C HIS A 349 -13.83 -20.16 18.38
N ALA A 350 -14.45 -21.03 19.17
CA ALA A 350 -13.87 -21.53 20.41
C ALA A 350 -12.49 -22.17 20.23
N ASP A 351 -12.32 -23.00 19.20
CA ASP A 351 -11.05 -23.63 18.87
C ASP A 351 -9.96 -22.60 18.52
N GLY A 352 -10.34 -21.53 17.80
CA GLY A 352 -9.44 -20.41 17.50
C GLY A 352 -8.96 -19.73 18.78
N ARG A 353 -9.90 -19.41 19.69
CA ARG A 353 -9.56 -18.80 20.99
C ARG A 353 -8.65 -19.70 21.84
N GLN A 354 -8.88 -21.00 21.84
CA GLN A 354 -8.01 -21.94 22.54
C GLN A 354 -6.59 -21.97 21.95
N ARG A 355 -6.46 -21.99 20.61
CA ARG A 355 -5.14 -21.95 19.95
C ARG A 355 -4.42 -20.62 20.22
N LEU A 356 -5.12 -19.49 20.12
CA LEU A 356 -4.55 -18.18 20.45
C LEU A 356 -4.08 -18.13 21.89
N THR A 357 -4.86 -18.64 22.84
CA THR A 357 -4.48 -18.74 24.26
C THR A 357 -3.17 -19.51 24.43
N ALA A 358 -3.04 -20.64 23.75
CA ALA A 358 -1.83 -21.47 23.81
C ALA A 358 -0.60 -20.73 23.25
N LEU A 359 -0.77 -19.92 22.19
CA LEU A 359 0.31 -19.11 21.60
C LEU A 359 0.68 -17.92 22.48
N LEU A 360 -0.30 -17.22 23.06
CA LEU A 360 -0.08 -16.08 23.95
C LEU A 360 0.67 -16.44 25.24
N ASN A 361 0.67 -17.72 25.62
CA ASN A 361 1.37 -18.23 26.80
C ASN A 361 2.82 -18.68 26.51
N LYS A 362 3.29 -18.55 25.27
CA LYS A 362 4.66 -18.91 24.87
C LYS A 362 5.50 -17.67 24.61
N ASP A 363 6.74 -17.66 25.08
CA ASP A 363 7.72 -16.61 24.77
C ASP A 363 8.33 -16.84 23.39
N ALA A 364 8.75 -18.09 23.09
CA ALA A 364 9.20 -18.51 21.78
C ALA A 364 8.13 -19.38 21.12
N LEU A 365 7.70 -18.99 19.92
CA LEU A 365 6.62 -19.64 19.19
C LEU A 365 7.11 -20.80 18.33
N GLY A 366 8.42 -20.93 18.14
CA GLY A 366 9.03 -22.02 17.42
C GLY A 366 10.09 -21.56 16.42
N PRO A 367 10.71 -22.51 15.70
CA PRO A 367 11.70 -22.19 14.68
C PRO A 367 11.05 -21.54 13.46
N VAL A 368 11.79 -20.64 12.79
CA VAL A 368 11.26 -19.84 11.67
C VAL A 368 10.77 -20.68 10.50
N ARG A 369 11.45 -21.75 10.13
CA ARG A 369 11.08 -22.54 8.94
C ARG A 369 9.77 -23.33 9.06
N PRO A 370 9.44 -23.97 10.18
CA PRO A 370 8.15 -24.65 10.35
C PRO A 370 6.91 -23.73 10.32
N TRP A 371 7.05 -22.41 10.59
CA TRP A 371 5.92 -21.49 10.58
C TRP A 371 5.21 -21.41 9.21
N LEU A 372 5.92 -21.71 8.12
CA LEU A 372 5.32 -21.77 6.78
C LEU A 372 4.25 -22.86 6.67
N GLN A 373 4.32 -23.90 7.50
CA GLN A 373 3.40 -25.03 7.53
C GLN A 373 2.31 -24.88 8.60
N ASP A 374 2.55 -24.05 9.63
CA ASP A 374 1.57 -23.78 10.68
C ASP A 374 0.71 -22.58 10.28
N PRO A 375 -0.60 -22.77 10.03
CA PRO A 375 -1.48 -21.71 9.56
C PRO A 375 -1.66 -20.57 10.58
N ASP A 376 -1.65 -20.87 11.89
CA ASP A 376 -1.81 -19.84 12.92
C ASP A 376 -0.53 -18.97 13.03
N LEU A 377 0.65 -19.57 13.04
CA LEU A 377 1.91 -18.82 13.03
C LEU A 377 2.09 -18.02 11.73
N ARG A 378 1.68 -18.59 10.61
CA ARG A 378 1.68 -17.91 9.31
C ARG A 378 0.77 -16.68 9.33
N ALA A 379 -0.45 -16.80 9.83
CA ALA A 379 -1.40 -15.70 9.95
C ALA A 379 -0.89 -14.62 10.91
N LEU A 380 -0.33 -14.97 12.08
CA LEU A 380 0.28 -14.01 13.00
C LEU A 380 1.48 -13.28 12.37
N TYR A 381 2.30 -13.99 11.59
CA TYR A 381 3.44 -13.41 10.90
C TYR A 381 3.04 -12.39 9.85
N TRP A 382 2.09 -12.74 8.97
CA TRP A 382 1.63 -11.83 7.92
C TRP A 382 0.76 -10.69 8.45
N SER A 383 0.13 -10.87 9.61
CA SER A 383 -0.52 -9.78 10.37
C SER A 383 0.48 -8.87 11.10
N ASN A 384 1.78 -9.15 10.98
CA ASN A 384 2.87 -8.38 11.61
C ASN A 384 2.90 -8.41 13.15
N LEU A 385 2.27 -9.41 13.74
CA LEU A 385 2.17 -9.58 15.20
C LEU A 385 3.38 -10.31 15.80
N ILE A 386 4.08 -11.11 14.99
CA ILE A 386 5.28 -11.85 15.39
C ILE A 386 6.43 -11.57 14.44
N VAL A 387 7.65 -11.70 14.93
CA VAL A 387 8.88 -11.44 14.19
C VAL A 387 9.91 -12.54 14.38
N GLU A 388 10.88 -12.58 13.47
CA GLU A 388 12.05 -13.42 13.62
C GLU A 388 13.07 -12.76 14.55
N GLN A 389 13.52 -13.48 15.55
CA GLN A 389 14.61 -13.08 16.42
C GLN A 389 15.76 -14.09 16.34
N ARG A 390 16.99 -13.62 16.36
CA ARG A 390 18.18 -14.48 16.53
C ARG A 390 18.41 -14.72 18.00
N THR A 391 18.55 -16.00 18.37
CA THR A 391 18.98 -16.42 19.70
C THR A 391 20.50 -16.29 19.85
N GLU A 392 21.00 -16.36 21.07
CA GLU A 392 22.44 -16.41 21.37
C GLU A 392 23.13 -17.58 20.66
N ALA A 393 22.42 -18.69 20.46
CA ALA A 393 22.89 -19.86 19.71
C ALA A 393 22.87 -19.70 18.19
N HIS A 394 22.69 -18.47 17.69
CA HIS A 394 22.56 -18.11 16.26
C HIS A 394 21.39 -18.80 15.52
N THR A 395 20.48 -19.45 16.23
CA THR A 395 19.24 -19.95 15.65
C THR A 395 18.21 -18.82 15.51
N ARG A 396 17.32 -18.94 14.53
CA ARG A 396 16.21 -17.98 14.37
C ARG A 396 14.94 -18.60 14.91
N VAL A 397 14.24 -17.85 15.75
CA VAL A 397 12.97 -18.23 16.35
C VAL A 397 11.92 -17.16 16.07
N LEU A 398 10.65 -17.55 16.08
CA LEU A 398 9.53 -16.63 16.05
C LEU A 398 9.19 -16.23 17.48
N VAL A 399 9.02 -14.92 17.68
CA VAL A 399 8.62 -14.32 18.96
C VAL A 399 7.53 -13.27 18.71
N TRP A 400 6.79 -12.93 19.74
CA TRP A 400 5.90 -11.78 19.71
C TRP A 400 6.70 -10.51 19.44
N ARG A 401 6.16 -9.63 18.60
CA ARG A 401 6.85 -8.39 18.18
C ARG A 401 7.17 -7.47 19.38
N ALA A 402 6.26 -7.40 20.36
CA ALA A 402 6.42 -6.72 21.63
C ALA A 402 5.50 -7.35 22.69
N ASP A 403 5.81 -7.11 23.96
CA ASP A 403 4.94 -7.50 25.07
C ASP A 403 3.56 -6.83 24.97
N LEU A 404 3.51 -5.60 24.49
CA LEU A 404 2.26 -4.88 24.24
C LEU A 404 1.38 -5.61 23.23
N VAL A 405 1.92 -6.12 22.13
CA VAL A 405 1.16 -6.91 21.13
C VAL A 405 0.54 -8.15 21.78
N ARG A 406 1.29 -8.80 22.65
CA ARG A 406 0.83 -9.96 23.42
C ARG A 406 -0.26 -9.57 24.43
N ALA A 407 -0.13 -8.42 25.11
CA ALA A 407 -1.15 -7.88 26.02
C ALA A 407 -2.45 -7.56 25.29
N LEU A 408 -2.38 -6.87 24.14
CA LEU A 408 -3.53 -6.60 23.27
C LEU A 408 -4.24 -7.88 22.82
N GLY A 409 -3.48 -8.93 22.47
CA GLY A 409 -4.06 -10.23 22.13
C GLY A 409 -4.80 -10.88 23.31
N ARG A 410 -4.26 -10.77 24.53
CA ARG A 410 -4.95 -11.28 25.75
C ARG A 410 -6.21 -10.49 26.05
N ARG A 411 -6.19 -9.17 25.92
CA ARG A 411 -7.35 -8.31 26.08
C ARG A 411 -8.44 -8.67 25.07
N ALA A 412 -8.12 -8.75 23.78
CA ALA A 412 -9.04 -9.12 22.72
C ALA A 412 -9.69 -10.50 22.97
N LEU A 413 -8.89 -11.46 23.46
CA LEU A 413 -9.39 -12.78 23.82
C LEU A 413 -10.35 -12.73 25.02
N HIS A 414 -10.03 -11.93 26.05
CA HIS A 414 -10.88 -11.76 27.24
C HIS A 414 -12.23 -11.15 26.86
N GLU A 415 -12.23 -10.09 26.06
CA GLU A 415 -13.44 -9.43 25.58
C GLU A 415 -14.30 -10.35 24.71
N ALA A 416 -13.69 -11.13 23.80
CA ALA A 416 -14.41 -12.10 22.98
C ALA A 416 -15.05 -13.24 23.80
N ASN A 417 -14.41 -13.67 24.89
CA ASN A 417 -15.00 -14.67 25.81
C ASN A 417 -16.18 -14.09 26.60
N ALA A 418 -16.08 -12.86 27.09
CA ALA A 418 -17.16 -12.18 27.82
C ALA A 418 -18.42 -12.01 26.94
N LEU A 419 -18.26 -11.66 25.66
CA LEU A 419 -19.38 -11.56 24.69
C LEU A 419 -20.06 -12.93 24.47
N THR A 420 -19.29 -14.01 24.46
CA THR A 420 -19.86 -15.36 24.26
C THR A 420 -20.64 -15.84 25.50
N GLU A 421 -20.23 -15.46 26.70
CA GLU A 421 -20.90 -15.78 27.94
C GLU A 421 -22.19 -14.97 28.13
N SER A 422 -22.27 -13.75 27.62
CA SER A 422 -23.47 -12.90 27.63
C SER A 422 -24.55 -13.27 26.60
N GLY A 423 -24.27 -14.25 25.70
CA GLY A 423 -25.21 -14.72 24.69
C GLY A 423 -25.38 -13.82 23.47
N GLU A 424 -24.57 -12.76 23.33
CA GLU A 424 -24.51 -11.91 22.17
C GLU A 424 -23.48 -12.50 21.17
N THR A 425 -23.96 -13.28 20.20
CA THR A 425 -23.13 -13.71 19.07
C THR A 425 -22.82 -12.50 18.18
N PRO A 426 -21.57 -12.16 17.92
CA PRO A 426 -21.26 -11.13 16.94
C PRO A 426 -21.70 -11.62 15.55
N SER A 427 -22.59 -10.87 14.93
CA SER A 427 -23.14 -11.07 13.58
C SER A 427 -22.09 -10.81 12.49
#